data_e69bc591c669490b9ff54c173224b9fa
#
_entry.id   e69bc591c669490b9ff54c173224b9fa
#
_cell.length_a   1.000
_cell.length_b   1.000
_cell.length_c   1.000
_cell.angle_alpha   90.00
_cell.angle_beta   90.00
_cell.angle_gamma   90.00
#
_symmetry.space_group_name_H-M   'P 1'
#
loop_
_entity.id
_entity.type
_entity.pdbx_description
1 polymer ?
#
loop_
_entity_poly.entity_id
_entity_poly.type
_entity_poly.pdbx_seq_one_letter_code
_entity_poly.pdbx_strand_id
1 'polypeptide(L)'
;TRTVFALLAVLGLVASAMVVFGVGPSWILDKSIGPFLMDKLVVPVGLIVPIGGVFLALVIGYGLMEFVGVYLRPAMRPIWRVPGRAAVDAVASFVGSYALGLLLTNRMYTSGRYTAREAAIIAAGFSTVSATFMVIVAKTLGLMDIWLWYFFGTLLVTFAVTAITVRIPPLSRIPDEVY
;
A
#
# COMPACT_ATOMS: atom_id res chain seq x y z
N THR A 1 -8.41 -18.86 -11.68
CA THR A 1 -7.76 -17.67 -11.04
C THR A 1 -6.25 -17.66 -11.29
N ARG A 2 -5.52 -18.74 -11.00
CA ARG A 2 -4.05 -18.85 -11.21
C ARG A 2 -3.64 -18.65 -12.68
N THR A 3 -4.40 -19.22 -13.62
CA THR A 3 -4.13 -19.12 -15.07
C THR A 3 -4.30 -17.68 -15.57
N VAL A 4 -5.31 -16.95 -15.09
CA VAL A 4 -5.54 -15.55 -15.46
C VAL A 4 -4.39 -14.66 -15.00
N PHE A 5 -3.93 -14.82 -13.75
CA PHE A 5 -2.76 -14.07 -13.26
C PHE A 5 -1.47 -14.41 -14.01
N ALA A 6 -1.26 -15.69 -14.38
CA ALA A 6 -0.11 -16.08 -15.19
C ALA A 6 -0.15 -15.44 -16.59
N LEU A 7 -1.32 -15.44 -17.25
CA LEU A 7 -1.50 -14.75 -18.52
C LEU A 7 -1.24 -13.25 -18.45
N LEU A 8 -1.78 -12.58 -17.42
CA LEU A 8 -1.55 -11.16 -17.19
C LEU A 8 -0.06 -10.85 -16.94
N ALA A 9 0.63 -11.71 -16.18
CA ALA A 9 2.07 -11.55 -15.93
C ALA A 9 2.88 -11.71 -17.23
N VAL A 10 2.56 -12.69 -18.08
CA VAL A 10 3.21 -12.87 -19.38
C VAL A 10 2.93 -11.69 -20.31
N LEU A 11 1.68 -11.21 -20.37
CA LEU A 11 1.33 -10.03 -21.17
C LEU A 11 2.08 -8.78 -20.67
N GLY A 12 2.17 -8.59 -19.36
CA GLY A 12 2.94 -7.50 -18.75
C GLY A 12 4.43 -7.57 -19.08
N LEU A 13 5.02 -8.79 -19.04
CA LEU A 13 6.41 -9.02 -19.41
C LEU A 13 6.66 -8.67 -20.88
N VAL A 14 5.80 -9.15 -21.78
CA VAL A 14 5.89 -8.86 -23.22
C VAL A 14 5.76 -7.37 -23.49
N ALA A 15 4.77 -6.70 -22.90
CA ALA A 15 4.58 -5.26 -23.07
C ALA A 15 5.79 -4.48 -22.55
N SER A 16 6.35 -4.85 -21.39
CA SER A 16 7.55 -4.23 -20.85
C SER A 16 8.77 -4.44 -21.75
N ALA A 17 8.93 -5.64 -22.28
CA ALA A 17 10.01 -5.93 -23.26
C ALA A 17 9.85 -5.09 -24.53
N MET A 18 8.65 -4.95 -25.07
CA MET A 18 8.37 -4.10 -26.23
C MET A 18 8.81 -2.64 -25.98
N VAL A 19 8.51 -2.08 -24.83
CA VAL A 19 8.90 -0.71 -24.46
C VAL A 19 10.42 -0.60 -24.31
N VAL A 20 11.08 -1.55 -23.63
CA VAL A 20 12.54 -1.52 -23.40
C VAL A 20 13.32 -1.64 -24.70
N PHE A 21 12.91 -2.55 -25.59
CA PHE A 21 13.59 -2.77 -26.86
C PHE A 21 13.12 -1.82 -27.99
N GLY A 22 12.12 -0.98 -27.73
CA GLY A 22 11.56 -0.07 -28.73
C GLY A 22 10.89 -0.77 -29.92
N VAL A 23 10.40 -2.00 -29.72
CA VAL A 23 9.78 -2.82 -30.76
C VAL A 23 8.33 -3.06 -30.42
N GLY A 24 7.42 -2.62 -31.29
CA GLY A 24 5.99 -2.85 -31.07
C GLY A 24 5.08 -1.84 -31.75
N PRO A 25 3.78 -1.91 -31.50
CA PRO A 25 2.82 -0.96 -32.02
C PRO A 25 3.10 0.47 -31.57
N SER A 26 2.89 1.43 -32.45
CA SER A 26 3.18 2.86 -32.18
C SER A 26 2.46 3.41 -30.94
N TRP A 27 1.26 2.93 -30.63
CA TRP A 27 0.50 3.34 -29.45
C TRP A 27 1.12 2.86 -28.13
N ILE A 28 1.79 1.70 -28.10
CA ILE A 28 2.53 1.24 -26.92
C ILE A 28 3.83 2.04 -26.73
N LEU A 29 4.48 2.39 -27.84
CA LEU A 29 5.75 3.12 -27.84
C LEU A 29 5.59 4.62 -27.68
N ASP A 30 4.35 5.14 -27.68
CA ASP A 30 4.08 6.54 -27.40
C ASP A 30 4.64 6.93 -26.03
N LYS A 31 5.35 8.08 -26.00
CA LYS A 31 6.03 8.59 -24.79
C LYS A 31 5.09 8.77 -23.60
N SER A 32 3.81 9.03 -23.88
CA SER A 32 2.77 9.24 -22.87
C SER A 32 2.18 7.94 -22.31
N ILE A 33 2.44 6.79 -22.94
CA ILE A 33 1.86 5.48 -22.55
C ILE A 33 2.95 4.53 -22.05
N GLY A 34 3.62 3.83 -22.96
CA GLY A 34 4.57 2.77 -22.58
C GLY A 34 5.76 3.26 -21.77
N PRO A 35 6.58 4.19 -22.29
CA PRO A 35 7.71 4.75 -21.56
C PRO A 35 7.31 5.42 -20.25
N PHE A 36 6.18 6.16 -20.22
CA PHE A 36 5.66 6.78 -19.01
C PHE A 36 5.34 5.72 -17.93
N LEU A 37 4.60 4.67 -18.29
CA LEU A 37 4.27 3.58 -17.36
C LEU A 37 5.53 2.84 -16.89
N MET A 38 6.49 2.65 -17.78
CA MET A 38 7.76 1.99 -17.44
C MET A 38 8.54 2.80 -16.41
N ASP A 39 8.77 4.08 -16.68
CA ASP A 39 9.59 4.95 -15.84
C ASP A 39 8.90 5.35 -14.52
N LYS A 40 7.58 5.52 -14.54
CA LYS A 40 6.83 6.04 -13.38
C LYS A 40 6.17 4.97 -12.52
N LEU A 41 5.91 3.78 -13.07
CA LEU A 41 5.25 2.69 -12.34
C LEU A 41 6.11 1.44 -12.26
N VAL A 42 6.51 0.86 -13.39
CA VAL A 42 7.13 -0.47 -13.41
C VAL A 42 8.48 -0.44 -12.70
N VAL A 43 9.37 0.48 -13.07
CA VAL A 43 10.72 0.58 -12.47
C VAL A 43 10.67 0.95 -10.99
N PRO A 44 9.97 2.01 -10.55
CA PRO A 44 9.88 2.34 -9.13
C PRO A 44 9.26 1.21 -8.30
N VAL A 45 8.17 0.61 -8.74
CA VAL A 45 7.51 -0.48 -8.01
C VAL A 45 8.40 -1.72 -7.97
N GLY A 46 9.04 -2.06 -9.09
CA GLY A 46 9.97 -3.18 -9.18
C GLY A 46 11.20 -3.07 -8.26
N LEU A 47 11.62 -1.86 -7.93
CA LEU A 47 12.72 -1.59 -6.97
C LEU A 47 12.21 -1.50 -5.53
N ILE A 48 11.14 -0.74 -5.30
CA ILE A 48 10.63 -0.46 -3.95
C ILE A 48 10.08 -1.73 -3.29
N VAL A 49 9.39 -2.61 -4.03
CA VAL A 49 8.74 -3.79 -3.45
C VAL A 49 9.75 -4.80 -2.89
N PRO A 50 10.81 -5.22 -3.61
CA PRO A 50 11.81 -6.12 -3.05
C PRO A 50 12.61 -5.49 -1.90
N ILE A 51 13.07 -4.25 -2.07
CA ILE A 51 13.84 -3.54 -1.03
C ILE A 51 12.99 -3.33 0.22
N GLY A 52 11.76 -2.85 0.05
CA GLY A 52 10.80 -2.69 1.13
C GLY A 52 10.44 -4.02 1.81
N GLY A 53 10.33 -5.11 1.04
CA GLY A 53 10.10 -6.46 1.56
C GLY A 53 11.21 -6.94 2.48
N VAL A 54 12.47 -6.73 2.11
CA VAL A 54 13.64 -7.03 2.97
C VAL A 54 13.61 -6.17 4.22
N PHE A 55 13.38 -4.86 4.07
CA PHE A 55 13.31 -3.95 5.21
C PHE A 55 12.18 -4.32 6.18
N LEU A 56 10.99 -4.64 5.67
CA LEU A 56 9.87 -5.11 6.49
C LEU A 56 10.17 -6.44 7.19
N ALA A 57 10.87 -7.37 6.53
CA ALA A 57 11.26 -8.63 7.16
C ALA A 57 12.21 -8.39 8.35
N LEU A 58 13.12 -7.43 8.23
CA LEU A 58 13.99 -7.00 9.34
C LEU A 58 13.18 -6.36 10.47
N VAL A 59 12.29 -5.42 10.13
CA VAL A 59 11.41 -4.74 11.11
C VAL A 59 10.58 -5.75 11.92
N ILE A 60 10.02 -6.76 11.26
CA ILE A 60 9.26 -7.83 11.92
C ILE A 60 10.17 -8.71 12.76
N GLY A 61 11.35 -9.08 12.24
CA GLY A 61 12.31 -9.97 12.90
C GLY A 61 12.93 -9.38 14.17
N TYR A 62 13.17 -8.07 14.20
CA TYR A 62 13.74 -7.38 15.36
C TYR A 62 12.70 -6.89 16.38
N GLY A 63 11.43 -7.23 16.24
CA GLY A 63 10.38 -6.89 17.21
C GLY A 63 10.00 -5.41 17.24
N LEU A 64 10.36 -4.63 16.22
CA LEU A 64 9.98 -3.22 16.12
C LEU A 64 8.47 -3.05 16.07
N MET A 65 7.74 -4.02 15.48
CA MET A 65 6.27 -4.00 15.48
C MET A 65 5.67 -4.07 16.88
N GLU A 66 6.27 -4.86 17.76
CA GLU A 66 5.84 -4.98 19.15
C GLU A 66 6.12 -3.68 19.91
N PHE A 67 7.30 -3.12 19.73
CA PHE A 67 7.68 -1.84 20.35
C PHE A 67 6.75 -0.70 19.93
N VAL A 68 6.59 -0.47 18.63
CA VAL A 68 5.68 0.54 18.08
C VAL A 68 4.24 0.23 18.47
N GLY A 69 3.86 -1.06 18.49
CA GLY A 69 2.55 -1.54 18.88
C GLY A 69 2.16 -1.15 20.30
N VAL A 70 3.06 -1.27 21.25
CA VAL A 70 2.82 -0.88 22.65
C VAL A 70 2.69 0.64 22.77
N TYR A 71 3.59 1.38 22.14
CA TYR A 71 3.64 2.84 22.22
C TYR A 71 2.42 3.52 21.58
N LEU A 72 1.95 3.02 20.44
CA LEU A 72 0.82 3.60 19.70
C LEU A 72 -0.55 3.01 20.08
N ARG A 73 -0.58 1.96 20.91
CA ARG A 73 -1.84 1.34 21.35
C ARG A 73 -2.86 2.32 21.94
N PRO A 74 -2.46 3.31 22.80
CA PRO A 74 -3.41 4.26 23.40
C PRO A 74 -4.09 5.16 22.37
N ALA A 75 -3.47 5.41 21.21
CA ALA A 75 -4.06 6.20 20.12
C ALA A 75 -4.82 5.31 19.12
N MET A 76 -4.24 4.16 18.73
CA MET A 76 -4.81 3.32 17.68
C MET A 76 -6.12 2.61 18.09
N ARG A 77 -6.21 2.15 19.34
CA ARG A 77 -7.41 1.45 19.82
C ARG A 77 -8.66 2.31 19.91
N PRO A 78 -8.65 3.49 20.56
CA PRO A 78 -9.88 4.28 20.71
C PRO A 78 -10.32 4.95 19.40
N ILE A 79 -9.38 5.35 18.54
CA ILE A 79 -9.68 6.11 17.31
C ILE A 79 -10.08 5.17 16.17
N TRP A 80 -9.25 4.17 15.87
CA TRP A 80 -9.42 3.29 14.71
C TRP A 80 -9.85 1.86 15.04
N ARG A 81 -9.92 1.49 16.33
CA ARG A 81 -10.30 0.16 16.81
C ARG A 81 -9.42 -0.98 16.27
N VAL A 82 -8.14 -0.68 16.08
CA VAL A 82 -7.12 -1.62 15.65
C VAL A 82 -5.99 -1.72 16.66
N PRO A 83 -5.20 -2.80 16.70
CA PRO A 83 -4.05 -2.91 17.58
C PRO A 83 -2.98 -1.88 17.21
N GLY A 84 -2.17 -1.47 18.18
CA GLY A 84 -1.11 -0.46 17.95
C GLY A 84 -0.11 -0.84 16.86
N ARG A 85 0.15 -2.15 16.66
CA ARG A 85 1.02 -2.65 15.59
C ARG A 85 0.51 -2.35 14.18
N ALA A 86 -0.79 -2.09 14.01
CA ALA A 86 -1.38 -1.67 12.75
C ALA A 86 -0.81 -0.32 12.23
N ALA A 87 -0.19 0.48 13.10
CA ALA A 87 0.53 1.66 12.68
C ALA A 87 1.74 1.34 11.77
N VAL A 88 2.38 0.19 11.98
CA VAL A 88 3.48 -0.26 11.11
C VAL A 88 2.96 -0.63 9.72
N ASP A 89 1.77 -1.27 9.64
CA ASP A 89 1.11 -1.58 8.38
C ASP A 89 0.73 -0.30 7.62
N ALA A 90 0.22 0.71 8.35
CA ALA A 90 -0.10 2.02 7.78
C ALA A 90 1.16 2.71 7.20
N VAL A 91 2.26 2.74 7.97
CA VAL A 91 3.53 3.31 7.50
C VAL A 91 4.09 2.52 6.33
N ALA A 92 4.06 1.19 6.37
CA ALA A 92 4.54 0.33 5.29
C ALA A 92 3.75 0.54 3.99
N SER A 93 2.43 0.72 4.09
CA SER A 93 1.57 1.04 2.94
C SER A 93 1.87 2.42 2.38
N PHE A 94 2.04 3.40 3.25
CA PHE A 94 2.18 4.80 2.86
C PHE A 94 3.56 5.13 2.30
N VAL A 95 4.63 4.67 2.96
CA VAL A 95 6.03 4.93 2.54
C VAL A 95 6.46 3.96 1.45
N GLY A 96 6.09 2.70 1.54
CA GLY A 96 6.45 1.66 0.60
C GLY A 96 5.42 1.51 -0.51
N SER A 97 4.52 0.56 -0.35
CA SER A 97 3.45 0.29 -1.30
C SER A 97 2.26 -0.35 -0.58
N TYR A 98 1.04 -0.05 -1.06
CA TYR A 98 -0.17 -0.69 -0.53
C TYR A 98 -0.11 -2.22 -0.59
N ALA A 99 0.57 -2.77 -1.60
CA ALA A 99 0.74 -4.22 -1.74
C ALA A 99 1.57 -4.81 -0.60
N LEU A 100 2.59 -4.11 -0.12
CA LEU A 100 3.38 -4.51 1.05
C LEU A 100 2.55 -4.46 2.33
N GLY A 101 1.76 -3.40 2.52
CA GLY A 101 0.85 -3.28 3.64
C GLY A 101 -0.18 -4.42 3.66
N LEU A 102 -0.82 -4.71 2.52
CA LEU A 102 -1.78 -5.83 2.41
C LEU A 102 -1.13 -7.19 2.66
N LEU A 103 0.09 -7.41 2.16
CA LEU A 103 0.83 -8.66 2.40
C LEU A 103 1.13 -8.83 3.89
N LEU A 104 1.55 -7.77 4.57
CA LEU A 104 1.82 -7.76 6.00
C LEU A 104 0.55 -8.03 6.80
N THR A 105 -0.53 -7.31 6.50
CA THR A 105 -1.85 -7.49 7.14
C THR A 105 -2.35 -8.94 6.96
N ASN A 106 -2.26 -9.49 5.76
CA ASN A 106 -2.65 -10.88 5.50
C ASN A 106 -1.80 -11.87 6.30
N ARG A 107 -0.48 -11.65 6.37
CA ARG A 107 0.43 -12.50 7.18
C ARG A 107 0.08 -12.42 8.66
N MET A 108 -0.24 -11.24 9.17
CA MET A 108 -0.66 -11.07 10.57
C MET A 108 -2.01 -11.71 10.87
N TYR A 109 -2.95 -11.63 9.92
CA TYR A 109 -4.25 -12.30 10.03
C TYR A 109 -4.10 -13.82 10.03
N THR A 110 -3.38 -14.39 9.06
CA THR A 110 -3.18 -15.85 8.96
C THR A 110 -2.34 -16.42 10.10
N SER A 111 -1.54 -15.61 10.79
CA SER A 111 -0.82 -16.01 12.00
C SER A 111 -1.62 -15.84 13.31
N GLY A 112 -2.92 -15.49 13.21
CA GLY A 112 -3.80 -15.29 14.36
C GLY A 112 -3.49 -14.04 15.20
N ARG A 113 -2.73 -13.09 14.66
CA ARG A 113 -2.35 -11.86 15.36
C ARG A 113 -3.31 -10.71 15.13
N TYR A 114 -4.12 -10.76 14.08
CA TYR A 114 -5.23 -9.85 13.79
C TYR A 114 -6.53 -10.62 13.71
N THR A 115 -7.62 -9.99 14.14
CA THR A 115 -8.96 -10.48 13.87
C THR A 115 -9.38 -10.15 12.44
N ALA A 116 -10.41 -10.82 11.92
CA ALA A 116 -10.97 -10.56 10.60
C ALA A 116 -11.37 -9.07 10.45
N ARG A 117 -11.97 -8.52 11.51
CA ARG A 117 -12.36 -7.13 11.57
C ARG A 117 -11.16 -6.18 11.52
N GLU A 118 -10.13 -6.42 12.34
CA GLU A 118 -8.92 -5.62 12.37
C GLU A 118 -8.21 -5.64 11.02
N ALA A 119 -8.05 -6.83 10.42
CA ALA A 119 -7.46 -6.98 9.09
C ALA A 119 -8.26 -6.23 8.01
N ALA A 120 -9.60 -6.30 8.05
CA ALA A 120 -10.45 -5.58 7.10
C ALA A 120 -10.33 -4.05 7.27
N ILE A 121 -10.26 -3.55 8.51
CA ILE A 121 -10.06 -2.12 8.80
C ILE A 121 -8.71 -1.65 8.26
N ILE A 122 -7.64 -2.42 8.50
CA ILE A 122 -6.30 -2.07 8.05
C ILE A 122 -6.25 -2.08 6.51
N ALA A 123 -6.79 -3.13 5.89
CA ALA A 123 -6.81 -3.26 4.44
C ALA A 123 -7.63 -2.17 3.74
N ALA A 124 -8.79 -1.79 4.30
CA ALA A 124 -9.66 -0.79 3.70
C ALA A 124 -9.28 0.66 4.05
N GLY A 125 -8.71 0.89 5.23
CA GLY A 125 -8.46 2.23 5.75
C GLY A 125 -7.02 2.71 5.64
N PHE A 126 -6.05 1.82 5.89
CA PHE A 126 -4.64 2.18 5.91
C PHE A 126 -3.85 1.73 4.67
N SER A 127 -4.37 0.80 3.88
CA SER A 127 -3.79 0.41 2.59
C SER A 127 -4.13 1.43 1.51
N THR A 128 -3.56 2.62 1.65
CA THR A 128 -3.84 3.76 0.78
C THR A 128 -2.78 3.93 -0.31
N VAL A 129 -2.92 5.00 -1.07
CA VAL A 129 -1.97 5.40 -2.11
C VAL A 129 -0.59 5.65 -1.52
N SER A 130 0.44 5.03 -2.09
CA SER A 130 1.81 5.21 -1.62
C SER A 130 2.34 6.62 -1.89
N ALA A 131 3.29 7.07 -1.07
CA ALA A 131 3.99 8.34 -1.26
C ALA A 131 4.59 8.47 -2.67
N THR A 132 5.12 7.37 -3.23
CA THR A 132 5.65 7.35 -4.60
C THR A 132 4.58 7.70 -5.64
N PHE A 133 3.39 7.12 -5.52
CA PHE A 133 2.29 7.44 -6.44
C PHE A 133 1.79 8.88 -6.24
N MET A 134 1.76 9.37 -5.00
CA MET A 134 1.43 10.78 -4.72
C MET A 134 2.40 11.75 -5.39
N VAL A 135 3.71 11.43 -5.44
CA VAL A 135 4.71 12.24 -6.18
C VAL A 135 4.38 12.27 -7.68
N ILE A 136 3.97 11.13 -8.26
CA ILE A 136 3.58 11.06 -9.67
C ILE A 136 2.38 11.96 -9.93
N VAL A 137 1.35 11.87 -9.11
CA VAL A 137 0.14 12.71 -9.21
C VAL A 137 0.50 14.19 -9.06
N ALA A 138 1.30 14.54 -8.06
CA ALA A 138 1.71 15.92 -7.82
C ALA A 138 2.51 16.50 -8.99
N LYS A 139 3.41 15.71 -9.59
CA LYS A 139 4.14 16.14 -10.80
C LYS A 139 3.23 16.31 -12.00
N THR A 140 2.29 15.42 -12.20
CA THR A 140 1.36 15.47 -13.34
C THR A 140 0.41 16.66 -13.23
N LEU A 141 -0.02 17.01 -12.02
CA LEU A 141 -0.94 18.11 -11.75
C LEU A 141 -0.23 19.45 -11.47
N GLY A 142 1.10 19.50 -11.49
CA GLY A 142 1.86 20.73 -11.18
C GLY A 142 1.77 21.15 -9.72
N LEU A 143 1.53 20.23 -8.79
CA LEU A 143 1.35 20.50 -7.35
C LEU A 143 2.67 20.40 -6.54
N MET A 144 3.82 20.35 -7.21
CA MET A 144 5.11 20.17 -6.53
C MET A 144 5.46 21.34 -5.60
N ASP A 145 5.00 22.56 -5.90
CA ASP A 145 5.23 23.74 -5.06
C ASP A 145 4.53 23.66 -3.71
N ILE A 146 3.42 22.91 -3.65
CA ILE A 146 2.64 22.69 -2.42
C ILE A 146 2.75 21.22 -1.95
N TRP A 147 3.81 20.52 -2.34
CA TRP A 147 3.99 19.08 -2.06
C TRP A 147 3.77 18.71 -0.60
N LEU A 148 4.34 19.45 0.34
CA LEU A 148 4.22 19.15 1.78
C LEU A 148 2.76 19.26 2.25
N TRP A 149 2.04 20.29 1.82
CA TRP A 149 0.63 20.46 2.16
C TRP A 149 -0.24 19.37 1.55
N TYR A 150 0.03 18.99 0.30
CA TYR A 150 -0.64 17.90 -0.37
C TYR A 150 -0.39 16.56 0.34
N PHE A 151 0.86 16.28 0.69
CA PHE A 151 1.26 15.04 1.35
C PHE A 151 0.62 14.90 2.75
N PHE A 152 0.83 15.88 3.62
CA PHE A 152 0.29 15.85 4.97
C PHE A 152 -1.24 16.00 5.00
N GLY A 153 -1.82 16.78 4.10
CA GLY A 153 -3.26 16.89 3.94
C GLY A 153 -3.91 15.57 3.57
N THR A 154 -3.36 14.86 2.58
CA THR A 154 -3.84 13.53 2.17
C THR A 154 -3.70 12.52 3.31
N LEU A 155 -2.58 12.54 4.04
CA LEU A 155 -2.36 11.69 5.20
C LEU A 155 -3.44 11.95 6.27
N LEU A 156 -3.66 13.19 6.63
CA LEU A 156 -4.64 13.59 7.64
C LEU A 156 -6.06 13.18 7.23
N VAL A 157 -6.45 13.43 5.97
CA VAL A 157 -7.76 13.05 5.44
C VAL A 157 -7.92 11.52 5.47
N THR A 158 -6.91 10.76 5.07
CA THR A 158 -6.92 9.29 5.12
C THR A 158 -7.18 8.78 6.53
N PHE A 159 -6.43 9.28 7.51
CA PHE A 159 -6.59 8.87 8.91
C PHE A 159 -7.96 9.29 9.47
N ALA A 160 -8.44 10.49 9.15
CA ALA A 160 -9.76 10.96 9.56
C ALA A 160 -10.90 10.15 8.96
N VAL A 161 -10.85 9.90 7.65
CA VAL A 161 -11.84 9.07 6.94
C VAL A 161 -11.85 7.65 7.48
N THR A 162 -10.68 7.05 7.72
CA THR A 162 -10.59 5.71 8.32
C THR A 162 -11.25 5.68 9.70
N ALA A 163 -11.04 6.70 10.54
CA ALA A 163 -11.69 6.79 11.84
C ALA A 163 -13.22 6.84 11.76
N ILE A 164 -13.76 7.42 10.69
CA ILE A 164 -15.21 7.47 10.43
C ILE A 164 -15.70 6.13 9.89
N THR A 165 -15.03 5.58 8.87
CA THR A 165 -15.45 4.36 8.17
C THR A 165 -15.46 3.12 9.06
N VAL A 166 -14.55 3.05 10.05
CA VAL A 166 -14.54 1.97 11.07
C VAL A 166 -15.86 1.90 11.85
N ARG A 167 -16.60 2.99 11.94
CA ARG A 167 -17.86 3.09 12.69
C ARG A 167 -19.10 2.84 11.84
N ILE A 168 -18.92 2.81 10.51
CA ILE A 168 -20.00 2.66 9.53
C ILE A 168 -20.05 1.21 9.00
N PRO A 169 -21.25 0.63 8.74
CA PRO A 169 -21.33 -0.63 8.00
C PRO A 169 -20.74 -0.49 6.58
N PRO A 170 -20.05 -1.52 6.05
CA PRO A 170 -19.98 -2.89 6.52
C PRO A 170 -18.90 -3.17 7.59
N LEU A 171 -17.86 -2.33 7.75
CA LEU A 171 -16.72 -2.61 8.63
C LEU A 171 -17.12 -2.79 10.10
N SER A 172 -18.11 -2.02 10.58
CA SER A 172 -18.60 -2.14 11.96
C SER A 172 -19.32 -3.46 12.26
N ARG A 173 -19.76 -4.21 11.22
CA ARG A 173 -20.52 -5.47 11.35
C ARG A 173 -19.67 -6.72 11.16
N ILE A 174 -18.40 -6.58 10.76
CA ILE A 174 -17.50 -7.72 10.61
C ILE A 174 -17.26 -8.32 12.01
N PRO A 175 -17.37 -9.66 12.17
CA PRO A 175 -17.12 -10.31 13.45
C PRO A 175 -15.66 -10.21 13.87
N ASP A 176 -15.41 -10.17 15.17
CA ASP A 176 -14.08 -10.12 15.78
C ASP A 176 -13.51 -11.56 15.93
N GLU A 177 -13.42 -12.27 14.81
CA GLU A 177 -12.95 -13.65 14.76
C GLU A 177 -11.47 -13.68 14.35
N VAL A 178 -10.72 -14.58 14.99
CA VAL A 178 -9.32 -14.88 14.66
C VAL A 178 -9.30 -16.03 13.66
N TYR A 179 -8.33 -16.02 12.73
CA TYR A 179 -8.15 -17.07 11.71
C TYR A 179 -7.85 -18.44 12.35
#